data_63a16b64b2efae26aaeb42060470acd7
#
_entry.id   63a16b64b2efae26aaeb42060470acd7
#
_cell.length_a   1.000
_cell.length_b   1.000
_cell.length_c   1.000
_cell.angle_alpha   90.00
_cell.angle_beta   90.00
_cell.angle_gamma   90.00
#
_symmetry.space_group_name_H-M   'P 1'
#
loop_
_entity.id
_entity.type
_entity.pdbx_description
1 polymer ?
#
loop_
_entity_poly.entity_id
_entity_poly.type
_entity_poly.pdbx_seq_one_letter_code
_entity_poly.pdbx_strand_id
1 'polypeptide(L)'
;MIYRIAFLFLSLIIFQCRPKEAPKEFSFKKKEKESLRKASVFVDLKNKGVGPVSSIVLEEVIDSVLVRKGEAIYKEKCTVCHKIGSKFIGPSPNGILKRRSPEWVMNMILNTDEMLQKDSLAKALFMEFDGQLMVNQKLNEEEARAILEYFRALE
;
A
#
# COMPACT_ATOMS: atom_id res chain seq x y z
N MET A 1 -6.69 -75.83 38.25
CA MET A 1 -6.43 -74.62 39.08
C MET A 1 -5.55 -73.59 38.34
N ILE A 2 -5.16 -73.86 37.08
CA ILE A 2 -4.21 -73.03 36.27
C ILE A 2 -4.96 -72.09 35.33
N TYR A 3 -6.20 -72.37 34.95
CA TYR A 3 -6.97 -71.56 33.99
C TYR A 3 -7.68 -70.31 34.61
N ARG A 4 -7.67 -70.18 35.95
CA ARG A 4 -8.29 -69.01 36.59
C ARG A 4 -7.34 -67.81 36.75
N ILE A 5 -6.06 -67.99 36.54
CA ILE A 5 -5.04 -66.91 36.64
C ILE A 5 -4.82 -66.21 35.30
N ALA A 6 -5.10 -66.93 34.17
CA ALA A 6 -4.90 -66.37 32.81
C ALA A 6 -5.95 -65.32 32.43
N PHE A 7 -7.12 -65.27 33.09
CA PHE A 7 -8.19 -64.33 32.78
C PHE A 7 -8.09 -62.96 33.47
N LEU A 8 -7.19 -62.84 34.46
CA LEU A 8 -6.99 -61.59 35.20
C LEU A 8 -5.90 -60.67 34.59
N PHE A 9 -5.16 -61.15 33.62
CA PHE A 9 -4.13 -60.30 32.94
C PHE A 9 -4.61 -59.68 31.62
N LEU A 10 -5.82 -59.97 31.17
CA LEU A 10 -6.30 -59.47 29.86
C LEU A 10 -7.15 -58.22 29.97
N SER A 11 -7.36 -57.65 31.17
CA SER A 11 -8.24 -56.50 31.36
C SER A 11 -7.55 -55.17 31.67
N LEU A 12 -6.22 -55.06 31.48
CA LEU A 12 -5.46 -53.83 31.78
C LEU A 12 -4.83 -53.19 30.53
N ILE A 13 -5.39 -53.43 29.33
CA ILE A 13 -5.11 -52.59 28.19
C ILE A 13 -6.17 -51.51 28.12
N ILE A 14 -6.22 -50.66 29.11
CA ILE A 14 -7.04 -49.48 29.12
C ILE A 14 -6.27 -48.40 28.33
N PHE A 15 -6.73 -48.19 27.09
CA PHE A 15 -6.92 -46.89 26.50
C PHE A 15 -6.15 -45.73 27.14
N GLN A 16 -4.89 -45.58 26.75
CA GLN A 16 -4.24 -44.28 26.86
C GLN A 16 -4.65 -43.45 25.62
N CYS A 17 -5.88 -42.94 25.61
CA CYS A 17 -6.20 -41.77 24.83
C CYS A 17 -5.42 -40.59 25.36
N ARG A 18 -4.21 -40.34 24.79
CA ARG A 18 -3.59 -39.03 24.94
C ARG A 18 -4.56 -38.02 24.28
N PRO A 19 -4.96 -36.96 24.99
CA PRO A 19 -5.66 -35.87 24.36
C PRO A 19 -4.69 -35.29 23.29
N LYS A 20 -5.08 -35.38 22.00
CA LYS A 20 -4.40 -34.61 20.96
C LYS A 20 -4.48 -33.14 21.39
N GLU A 21 -3.32 -32.54 21.63
CA GLU A 21 -3.25 -31.08 21.75
C GLU A 21 -4.01 -30.50 20.57
N ALA A 22 -5.03 -29.69 20.88
CA ALA A 22 -5.76 -28.94 19.86
C ALA A 22 -4.73 -28.15 19.05
N PRO A 23 -4.81 -28.16 17.71
CA PRO A 23 -3.92 -27.36 16.90
C PRO A 23 -4.04 -25.91 17.37
N LYS A 24 -2.91 -25.28 17.74
CA LYS A 24 -2.86 -23.89 18.10
C LYS A 24 -3.52 -23.12 16.95
N GLU A 25 -4.64 -22.53 17.22
CA GLU A 25 -5.39 -21.70 16.29
C GLU A 25 -4.45 -20.55 15.87
N PHE A 26 -3.84 -20.73 14.69
CA PHE A 26 -2.90 -19.75 14.15
C PHE A 26 -3.72 -18.49 13.84
N SER A 27 -3.56 -17.47 14.68
CA SER A 27 -4.35 -16.25 14.61
C SER A 27 -4.07 -15.47 13.32
N PHE A 28 -4.75 -15.85 12.26
CA PHE A 28 -4.77 -15.10 10.99
C PHE A 28 -5.54 -13.77 11.09
N LYS A 29 -6.35 -13.58 12.15
CA LYS A 29 -7.27 -12.44 12.29
C LYS A 29 -6.60 -11.06 12.28
N LYS A 30 -5.34 -10.95 12.71
CA LYS A 30 -4.64 -9.65 12.72
C LYS A 30 -4.06 -9.30 11.35
N LYS A 31 -3.54 -10.29 10.61
CA LYS A 31 -2.96 -10.13 9.28
C LYS A 31 -4.03 -9.92 8.20
N GLU A 32 -5.17 -10.57 8.34
CA GLU A 32 -6.32 -10.45 7.43
C GLU A 32 -6.98 -9.06 7.50
N LYS A 33 -7.07 -8.47 8.71
CA LYS A 33 -7.63 -7.13 8.88
C LYS A 33 -6.72 -6.02 8.33
N GLU A 34 -5.41 -6.26 8.22
CA GLU A 34 -4.44 -5.34 7.65
C GLU A 34 -4.39 -5.46 6.11
N SER A 35 -4.61 -6.66 5.56
CA SER A 35 -4.68 -6.91 4.11
C SER A 35 -5.96 -6.38 3.45
N LEU A 36 -7.02 -6.13 4.23
CA LEU A 36 -8.30 -5.59 3.75
C LEU A 36 -8.29 -4.06 3.55
N ARG A 37 -7.27 -3.35 3.99
CA ARG A 37 -7.15 -1.92 3.71
C ARG A 37 -6.46 -1.74 2.37
N LYS A 38 -7.23 -1.32 1.36
CA LYS A 38 -6.67 -0.96 0.06
C LYS A 38 -5.59 0.10 0.24
N ALA A 39 -4.45 -0.10 -0.39
CA ALA A 39 -3.34 0.82 -0.33
C ALA A 39 -3.73 2.24 -0.81
N SER A 40 -4.64 2.31 -1.77
CA SER A 40 -5.17 3.59 -2.31
C SER A 40 -5.90 4.46 -1.29
N VAL A 41 -6.46 3.87 -0.23
CA VAL A 41 -7.18 4.61 0.84
C VAL A 41 -6.44 4.61 2.18
N PHE A 42 -5.36 3.83 2.30
CA PHE A 42 -4.52 3.82 3.48
C PHE A 42 -3.84 5.17 3.66
N VAL A 43 -3.82 5.71 4.89
CA VAL A 43 -3.22 7.01 5.19
C VAL A 43 -1.85 6.79 5.81
N ASP A 44 -0.81 7.33 5.16
CA ASP A 44 0.55 7.38 5.68
C ASP A 44 1.18 8.73 5.28
N LEU A 45 1.18 9.66 6.21
CA LEU A 45 1.73 11.01 6.04
C LEU A 45 3.19 11.11 6.51
N LYS A 46 3.75 10.03 7.07
CA LYS A 46 5.14 10.00 7.56
C LYS A 46 6.10 9.40 6.54
N ASN A 47 5.61 8.51 5.71
CA ASN A 47 6.40 7.92 4.63
C ASN A 47 6.71 8.99 3.58
N LYS A 48 7.98 9.21 3.32
CA LYS A 48 8.46 10.16 2.30
C LYS A 48 8.79 9.48 0.97
N GLY A 49 8.72 8.17 0.93
CA GLY A 49 9.14 7.36 -0.22
C GLY A 49 10.64 7.32 -0.40
N VAL A 50 11.05 6.96 -1.62
CA VAL A 50 12.45 6.83 -2.04
C VAL A 50 12.66 7.68 -3.29
N GLY A 51 13.58 8.65 -3.20
CA GLY A 51 13.85 9.53 -4.34
C GLY A 51 14.58 10.81 -3.94
N PRO A 52 14.70 11.77 -4.86
CA PRO A 52 15.46 12.98 -4.64
C PRO A 52 14.84 13.92 -3.61
N VAL A 53 13.54 13.86 -3.37
CA VAL A 53 12.84 14.81 -2.49
C VAL A 53 12.80 14.29 -1.06
N SER A 54 13.63 14.87 -0.20
CA SER A 54 13.70 14.50 1.23
C SER A 54 12.87 15.42 2.13
N SER A 55 12.60 16.64 1.68
CA SER A 55 11.81 17.65 2.41
C SER A 55 11.24 18.65 1.43
N ILE A 56 10.03 19.10 1.68
CA ILE A 56 9.39 20.14 0.89
C ILE A 56 8.56 21.05 1.80
N VAL A 57 8.66 22.34 1.55
CA VAL A 57 7.82 23.35 2.20
C VAL A 57 6.69 23.71 1.26
N LEU A 58 5.47 23.57 1.74
CA LEU A 58 4.26 24.02 1.04
C LEU A 58 3.80 25.33 1.68
N GLU A 59 3.71 26.37 0.89
CA GLU A 59 3.13 27.63 1.33
C GLU A 59 1.65 27.42 1.68
N GLU A 60 1.14 28.21 2.61
CA GLU A 60 -0.27 28.14 3.01
C GLU A 60 -1.21 28.46 1.82
N VAL A 61 -0.83 29.48 1.05
CA VAL A 61 -1.57 29.91 -0.15
C VAL A 61 -1.15 29.06 -1.35
N ILE A 62 -2.14 28.55 -2.08
CA ILE A 62 -1.93 27.78 -3.31
C ILE A 62 -1.47 28.73 -4.43
N ASP A 63 -0.33 28.41 -5.05
CA ASP A 63 0.20 29.16 -6.19
C ASP A 63 -0.58 28.85 -7.48
N SER A 64 -1.39 29.79 -7.91
CA SER A 64 -2.21 29.64 -9.13
C SER A 64 -1.41 29.51 -10.42
N VAL A 65 -0.15 29.98 -10.46
CA VAL A 65 0.73 29.83 -11.63
C VAL A 65 1.23 28.40 -11.71
N LEU A 66 1.68 27.84 -10.57
CA LEU A 66 2.08 26.45 -10.48
C LEU A 66 0.89 25.51 -10.72
N VAL A 67 -0.29 25.82 -10.23
CA VAL A 67 -1.51 25.04 -10.50
C VAL A 67 -1.77 24.92 -12.01
N ARG A 68 -1.74 26.02 -12.76
CA ARG A 68 -1.96 25.99 -14.20
C ARG A 68 -0.87 25.20 -14.94
N LYS A 69 0.41 25.39 -14.55
CA LYS A 69 1.54 24.62 -15.09
C LYS A 69 1.35 23.13 -14.81
N GLY A 70 1.03 22.77 -13.56
CA GLY A 70 0.83 21.38 -13.15
C GLY A 70 -0.38 20.73 -13.84
N GLU A 71 -1.48 21.46 -14.01
CA GLU A 71 -2.65 20.99 -14.76
C GLU A 71 -2.29 20.65 -16.22
N ALA A 72 -1.54 21.53 -16.89
CA ALA A 72 -1.11 21.31 -18.27
C ALA A 72 -0.24 20.04 -18.39
N ILE A 73 0.75 19.89 -17.51
CA ILE A 73 1.60 18.70 -17.48
C ILE A 73 0.80 17.45 -17.16
N TYR A 74 -0.11 17.52 -16.17
CA TYR A 74 -0.97 16.40 -15.81
C TYR A 74 -1.85 15.96 -16.99
N LYS A 75 -2.44 16.89 -17.71
CA LYS A 75 -3.26 16.61 -18.89
C LYS A 75 -2.47 15.89 -19.98
N GLU A 76 -1.23 16.29 -20.20
CA GLU A 76 -0.36 15.72 -21.23
C GLU A 76 0.21 14.35 -20.83
N LYS A 77 0.67 14.20 -19.59
CA LYS A 77 1.49 13.05 -19.16
C LYS A 77 0.74 12.01 -18.35
N CYS A 78 -0.35 12.38 -17.66
CA CYS A 78 -0.92 11.55 -16.61
C CYS A 78 -2.33 11.01 -16.93
N THR A 79 -3.10 11.71 -17.77
CA THR A 79 -4.53 11.42 -18.00
C THR A 79 -4.79 10.09 -18.72
N VAL A 80 -3.79 9.53 -19.38
CA VAL A 80 -3.87 8.20 -20.00
C VAL A 80 -4.14 7.12 -18.96
N CYS A 81 -3.57 7.28 -17.74
CA CYS A 81 -3.69 6.31 -16.66
C CYS A 81 -4.48 6.81 -15.44
N HIS A 82 -4.50 8.13 -15.19
CA HIS A 82 -5.13 8.72 -14.02
C HIS A 82 -6.29 9.63 -14.39
N LYS A 83 -7.45 9.41 -13.79
CA LYS A 83 -8.64 10.28 -13.94
C LYS A 83 -8.93 11.03 -12.63
N ILE A 84 -9.32 12.30 -12.77
CA ILE A 84 -9.84 13.09 -11.68
C ILE A 84 -11.18 12.50 -11.23
N GLY A 85 -11.36 12.33 -9.92
CA GLY A 85 -12.61 11.90 -9.30
C GLY A 85 -12.93 10.41 -9.42
N SER A 86 -12.14 9.60 -10.13
CA SER A 86 -12.43 8.18 -10.29
C SER A 86 -11.18 7.31 -10.45
N LYS A 87 -11.26 6.05 -10.02
CA LYS A 87 -10.28 5.02 -10.35
C LYS A 87 -10.33 4.75 -11.86
N PHE A 88 -9.17 4.62 -12.48
CA PHE A 88 -9.02 4.17 -13.85
C PHE A 88 -7.92 3.11 -13.94
N ILE A 89 -6.90 3.25 -14.78
CA ILE A 89 -5.72 2.38 -14.78
C ILE A 89 -4.95 2.58 -13.48
N GLY A 90 -4.78 3.84 -13.06
CA GLY A 90 -4.20 4.22 -11.77
C GLY A 90 -5.22 4.83 -10.80
N PRO A 91 -4.79 5.18 -9.57
CA PRO A 91 -5.62 5.87 -8.60
C PRO A 91 -5.96 7.30 -9.02
N SER A 92 -7.11 7.80 -8.56
CA SER A 92 -7.43 9.22 -8.66
C SER A 92 -6.50 10.06 -7.79
N PRO A 93 -6.00 11.22 -8.29
CA PRO A 93 -5.17 12.12 -7.50
C PRO A 93 -5.94 12.92 -6.45
N ASN A 94 -7.28 12.98 -6.53
CA ASN A 94 -8.08 13.74 -5.57
C ASN A 94 -7.81 13.31 -4.13
N GLY A 95 -7.59 14.28 -3.25
CA GLY A 95 -7.31 14.06 -1.84
C GLY A 95 -6.04 13.26 -1.58
N ILE A 96 -5.06 13.27 -2.51
CA ILE A 96 -3.82 12.49 -2.35
C ILE A 96 -3.02 12.97 -1.15
N LEU A 97 -2.97 14.27 -0.88
CA LEU A 97 -2.21 14.84 0.23
C LEU A 97 -2.88 14.62 1.61
N LYS A 98 -4.14 14.19 1.63
CA LYS A 98 -4.80 13.68 2.85
C LYS A 98 -4.34 12.25 3.20
N ARG A 99 -3.67 11.56 2.28
CA ARG A 99 -3.25 10.17 2.43
C ARG A 99 -1.74 9.96 2.34
N ARG A 100 -1.02 10.87 1.67
CA ARG A 100 0.42 10.78 1.39
C ARG A 100 1.12 12.08 1.76
N SER A 101 2.38 11.97 2.16
CA SER A 101 3.22 13.14 2.29
C SER A 101 3.50 13.78 0.91
N PRO A 102 3.74 15.09 0.84
CA PRO A 102 4.13 15.77 -0.38
C PRO A 102 5.38 15.16 -1.02
N GLU A 103 6.37 14.79 -0.20
CA GLU A 103 7.61 14.16 -0.62
C GLU A 103 7.33 12.80 -1.28
N TRP A 104 6.47 11.97 -0.68
CA TRP A 104 6.11 10.68 -1.26
C TRP A 104 5.48 10.83 -2.64
N VAL A 105 4.59 11.81 -2.79
CA VAL A 105 3.91 12.09 -4.08
C VAL A 105 4.93 12.51 -5.13
N MET A 106 5.83 13.45 -4.79
CA MET A 106 6.87 13.89 -5.72
C MET A 106 7.84 12.76 -6.07
N ASN A 107 8.28 11.98 -5.08
CA ASN A 107 9.17 10.84 -5.33
C ASN A 107 8.51 9.76 -6.18
N MET A 108 7.19 9.52 -6.01
CA MET A 108 6.46 8.60 -6.88
C MET A 108 6.40 9.08 -8.33
N ILE A 109 6.37 10.39 -8.57
CA ILE A 109 6.40 10.99 -9.92
C ILE A 109 7.80 10.93 -10.52
N LEU A 110 8.84 11.25 -9.73
CA LEU A 110 10.21 11.43 -10.19
C LEU A 110 11.03 10.14 -10.27
N ASN A 111 10.75 9.20 -9.39
CA ASN A 111 11.59 8.00 -9.16
C ASN A 111 10.76 6.72 -9.03
N THR A 112 9.81 6.54 -9.93
CA THR A 112 8.83 5.44 -9.91
C THR A 112 9.48 4.06 -9.75
N ASP A 113 10.59 3.82 -10.46
CA ASP A 113 11.25 2.51 -10.48
C ASP A 113 11.79 2.11 -9.10
N GLU A 114 12.50 3.01 -8.41
CA GLU A 114 12.98 2.73 -7.05
C GLU A 114 11.84 2.71 -6.03
N MET A 115 10.83 3.55 -6.19
CA MET A 115 9.63 3.51 -5.36
C MET A 115 8.98 2.13 -5.42
N LEU A 116 8.78 1.57 -6.60
CA LEU A 116 8.23 0.22 -6.78
C LEU A 116 9.14 -0.89 -6.25
N GLN A 117 10.46 -0.66 -6.20
CA GLN A 117 11.41 -1.65 -5.68
C GLN A 117 11.58 -1.58 -4.16
N LYS A 118 11.50 -0.42 -3.54
CA LYS A 118 11.93 -0.20 -2.16
C LYS A 118 10.82 0.26 -1.22
N ASP A 119 9.79 0.97 -1.73
CA ASP A 119 8.69 1.46 -0.91
C ASP A 119 7.55 0.44 -0.83
N SER A 120 7.18 0.05 0.39
CA SER A 120 6.15 -0.97 0.62
C SER A 120 4.75 -0.53 0.19
N LEU A 121 4.47 0.77 0.30
CA LEU A 121 3.17 1.34 -0.06
C LEU A 121 3.02 1.45 -1.58
N ALA A 122 4.09 1.84 -2.30
CA ALA A 122 4.12 1.82 -3.75
C ALA A 122 3.93 0.40 -4.31
N LYS A 123 4.59 -0.61 -3.69
CA LYS A 123 4.36 -2.04 -4.04
C LYS A 123 2.91 -2.47 -3.81
N ALA A 124 2.32 -2.06 -2.68
CA ALA A 124 0.94 -2.42 -2.37
C ALA A 124 -0.05 -1.77 -3.35
N LEU A 125 0.21 -0.53 -3.78
CA LEU A 125 -0.57 0.13 -4.84
C LEU A 125 -0.43 -0.60 -6.18
N PHE A 126 0.79 -0.97 -6.57
CA PHE A 126 1.03 -1.76 -7.79
C PHE A 126 0.21 -3.05 -7.79
N MET A 127 0.19 -3.78 -6.68
CA MET A 127 -0.62 -5.00 -6.56
C MET A 127 -2.13 -4.72 -6.56
N GLU A 128 -2.59 -3.63 -5.93
CA GLU A 128 -4.00 -3.22 -5.92
C GLU A 128 -4.53 -2.83 -7.30
N PHE A 129 -3.63 -2.37 -8.18
CA PHE A 129 -3.94 -1.97 -9.55
C PHE A 129 -3.48 -3.01 -10.57
N ASP A 130 -3.60 -4.30 -10.22
CA ASP A 130 -3.41 -5.46 -11.10
C ASP A 130 -2.03 -5.50 -11.78
N GLY A 131 -0.99 -5.00 -11.11
CA GLY A 131 0.37 -4.96 -11.63
C GLY A 131 0.60 -3.91 -12.71
N GLN A 132 -0.25 -2.91 -12.82
CA GLN A 132 -0.07 -1.81 -13.77
C GLN A 132 1.09 -0.91 -13.33
N LEU A 133 2.11 -0.83 -14.17
CA LEU A 133 3.29 -0.01 -13.91
C LEU A 133 2.98 1.48 -14.16
N MET A 134 3.29 2.31 -13.19
CA MET A 134 3.41 3.73 -13.41
C MET A 134 4.75 4.01 -14.12
N VAL A 135 4.68 4.43 -15.38
CA VAL A 135 5.87 4.70 -16.19
C VAL A 135 6.49 6.03 -15.76
N ASN A 136 7.82 6.07 -15.61
CA ASN A 136 8.55 7.30 -15.34
C ASN A 136 8.40 8.28 -16.51
N GLN A 137 7.80 9.43 -16.25
CA GLN A 137 7.51 10.46 -17.25
C GLN A 137 8.72 11.39 -17.53
N LYS A 138 9.87 11.14 -16.88
CA LYS A 138 11.11 11.92 -17.01
C LYS A 138 10.92 13.42 -16.71
N LEU A 139 10.09 13.70 -15.73
CA LEU A 139 9.87 15.05 -15.24
C LEU A 139 11.03 15.49 -14.32
N ASN A 140 11.27 16.81 -14.30
CA ASN A 140 12.17 17.41 -13.31
C ASN A 140 11.43 17.80 -12.03
N GLU A 141 12.16 18.22 -11.00
CA GLU A 141 11.57 18.56 -9.70
C GLU A 141 10.61 19.76 -9.76
N GLU A 142 10.86 20.76 -10.62
CA GLU A 142 9.95 21.90 -10.79
C GLU A 142 8.63 21.48 -11.42
N GLU A 143 8.67 20.57 -12.37
CA GLU A 143 7.46 20.02 -13.02
C GLU A 143 6.67 19.15 -12.03
N ALA A 144 7.35 18.30 -11.26
CA ALA A 144 6.72 17.52 -10.21
C ALA A 144 6.12 18.41 -9.10
N ARG A 145 6.81 19.51 -8.75
CA ARG A 145 6.31 20.52 -7.80
C ARG A 145 5.05 21.22 -8.32
N ALA A 146 5.00 21.53 -9.61
CA ALA A 146 3.82 22.12 -10.24
C ALA A 146 2.64 21.13 -10.23
N ILE A 147 2.86 19.86 -10.53
CA ILE A 147 1.82 18.82 -10.43
C ILE A 147 1.34 18.67 -8.99
N LEU A 148 2.24 18.71 -8.00
CA LEU A 148 1.87 18.66 -6.59
C LEU A 148 0.96 19.83 -6.22
N GLU A 149 1.25 21.05 -6.71
CA GLU A 149 0.40 22.22 -6.47
C GLU A 149 -0.98 22.08 -7.12
N TYR A 150 -1.02 21.52 -8.32
CA TYR A 150 -2.30 21.16 -8.96
C TYR A 150 -3.10 20.17 -8.12
N PHE A 151 -2.45 19.15 -7.54
CA PHE A 151 -3.13 18.19 -6.65
C PHE A 151 -3.65 18.85 -5.37
N ARG A 152 -2.97 19.86 -4.82
CA ARG A 152 -3.48 20.66 -3.70
C ARG A 152 -4.80 21.36 -4.05
N ALA A 153 -4.93 21.83 -5.30
CA ALA A 153 -6.16 22.46 -5.77
C ALA A 153 -7.32 21.48 -6.02
N LEU A 154 -7.06 20.17 -6.01
CA LEU A 154 -8.07 19.11 -6.14
C LEU A 154 -8.58 18.56 -4.79
N GLU A 155 -8.12 19.10 -3.65
CA GLU A 155 -8.42 18.64 -2.30
C GLU A 155 -9.90 18.88 -1.88
#